data_41d1ea3fef8c4485c28179850643c596
#
_entry.id   41d1ea3fef8c4485c28179850643c596
#
_cell.length_a   1.000
_cell.length_b   1.000
_cell.length_c   1.000
_cell.angle_alpha   90.00
_cell.angle_beta   90.00
_cell.angle_gamma   90.00
#
_symmetry.space_group_name_H-M   'P 1'
#
loop_
_entity.id
_entity.type
_entity.pdbx_description
1 polymer ?
#
loop_
_entity_poly.entity_id
_entity_poly.type
_entity_poly.pdbx_seq_one_letter_code
_entity_poly.pdbx_strand_id
1 'polypeptide(L)'
;MSQWFFIINPVSGGGRSRRVWKSVQKELTRRGVSHRSFLTGHPGHAEVLARQISMMQDHKLKRLFVIGGDGTMHEVINGLKGTDQIELTFVPAGSYNDFSKGLGIKKSALLQEIKSLHRPLTRKFFAGNINFFHDKAQSLYFINHLSVGFDASVLKAAANFPLSRVLRFLRLGFVIYPLAHLHTASGFQPFRFVCTADGQRREFRNVWFVIAANHPYYGGGMKAAPSANPRQNHFDIVIAENLSFFSLYRFLWAMSFGRHIKMDGVTMIKGKEFVFETDGKIPFHADGELIGTTPFRLMPGGALLKIKT
;
A
#
# COMPACT_ATOMS: atom_id res chain seq x y z
N MET A 1 -19.37 24.90 8.06
CA MET A 1 -19.27 24.22 6.75
C MET A 1 -17.94 23.49 6.69
N SER A 2 -17.88 22.28 6.13
CA SER A 2 -16.61 21.54 5.94
C SER A 2 -15.78 22.17 4.83
N GLN A 3 -14.46 22.22 5.01
CA GLN A 3 -13.54 22.73 3.99
C GLN A 3 -13.06 21.54 3.12
N TRP A 4 -13.08 21.72 1.79
CA TRP A 4 -12.73 20.67 0.83
C TRP A 4 -11.33 20.90 0.27
N PHE A 5 -10.49 19.88 0.38
CA PHE A 5 -9.14 19.84 -0.15
C PHE A 5 -8.98 18.72 -1.15
N PHE A 6 -8.22 18.94 -2.20
CA PHE A 6 -7.90 17.93 -3.21
C PHE A 6 -6.39 17.83 -3.38
N ILE A 7 -5.84 16.61 -3.26
CA ILE A 7 -4.48 16.28 -3.69
C ILE A 7 -4.60 15.42 -4.94
N ILE A 8 -3.98 15.89 -6.03
CA ILE A 8 -4.09 15.26 -7.35
C ILE A 8 -2.68 14.89 -7.84
N ASN A 9 -2.45 13.62 -8.14
CA ASN A 9 -1.24 13.19 -8.84
C ASN A 9 -1.51 13.18 -10.36
N PRO A 10 -1.07 14.21 -11.12
CA PRO A 10 -1.48 14.39 -12.51
C PRO A 10 -0.97 13.33 -13.47
N VAL A 11 0.10 12.59 -13.11
CA VAL A 11 0.72 11.55 -13.94
C VAL A 11 0.19 10.15 -13.63
N SER A 12 -0.54 9.98 -12.55
CA SER A 12 -1.07 8.68 -12.11
C SER A 12 -1.96 8.05 -13.18
N GLY A 13 -1.80 6.72 -13.38
CA GLY A 13 -2.54 5.95 -14.37
C GLY A 13 -2.33 6.43 -15.81
N GLY A 14 -1.13 6.92 -16.16
CA GLY A 14 -0.84 7.48 -17.48
C GLY A 14 -1.65 8.75 -17.76
N GLY A 15 -1.83 9.61 -16.77
CA GLY A 15 -2.59 10.86 -16.87
C GLY A 15 -4.10 10.71 -16.72
N ARG A 16 -4.60 9.52 -16.33
CA ARG A 16 -6.03 9.30 -16.04
C ARG A 16 -6.54 10.19 -14.92
N SER A 17 -5.76 10.38 -13.86
CA SER A 17 -6.11 11.24 -12.72
C SER A 17 -6.34 12.70 -13.16
N ARG A 18 -5.58 13.22 -14.13
CA ARG A 18 -5.79 14.55 -14.68
C ARG A 18 -7.15 14.69 -15.38
N ARG A 19 -7.58 13.64 -16.10
CA ARG A 19 -8.92 13.62 -16.75
C ARG A 19 -10.03 13.54 -15.71
N VAL A 20 -9.86 12.71 -14.69
CA VAL A 20 -10.80 12.61 -13.56
C VAL A 20 -10.92 13.97 -12.86
N TRP A 21 -9.79 14.63 -12.56
CA TRP A 21 -9.80 15.93 -11.92
C TRP A 21 -10.55 16.99 -12.73
N LYS A 22 -10.32 17.08 -14.05
CA LYS A 22 -11.05 18.01 -14.90
C LYS A 22 -12.58 17.85 -14.81
N SER A 23 -13.06 16.59 -14.77
CA SER A 23 -14.49 16.30 -14.62
C SER A 23 -15.02 16.69 -13.24
N VAL A 24 -14.25 16.42 -12.20
CA VAL A 24 -14.56 16.80 -10.80
C VAL A 24 -14.62 18.32 -10.66
N GLN A 25 -13.61 19.02 -11.16
CA GLN A 25 -13.50 20.48 -11.11
C GLN A 25 -14.69 21.16 -11.78
N LYS A 26 -15.09 20.68 -12.96
CA LYS A 26 -16.28 21.19 -13.67
C LYS A 26 -17.55 21.07 -12.83
N GLU A 27 -17.73 19.94 -12.15
CA GLU A 27 -18.92 19.72 -11.32
C GLU A 27 -18.88 20.55 -10.03
N LEU A 28 -17.71 20.72 -9.40
CA LEU A 28 -17.55 21.60 -8.24
C LEU A 28 -17.88 23.05 -8.56
N THR A 29 -17.37 23.57 -9.70
CA THR A 29 -17.67 24.91 -10.19
C THR A 29 -19.15 25.09 -10.48
N ARG A 30 -19.78 24.12 -11.17
CA ARG A 30 -21.22 24.16 -11.47
C ARG A 30 -22.10 24.24 -10.22
N ARG A 31 -21.62 23.68 -9.10
CA ARG A 31 -22.35 23.67 -7.82
C ARG A 31 -21.94 24.75 -6.83
N GLY A 32 -20.99 25.61 -7.19
CA GLY A 32 -20.48 26.65 -6.31
C GLY A 32 -19.78 26.11 -5.05
N VAL A 33 -19.19 24.90 -5.13
CA VAL A 33 -18.51 24.30 -3.98
C VAL A 33 -17.12 24.90 -3.83
N SER A 34 -16.90 25.63 -2.72
CA SER A 34 -15.57 26.19 -2.39
C SER A 34 -14.61 25.06 -2.05
N HIS A 35 -13.43 25.06 -2.69
CA HIS A 35 -12.41 24.03 -2.49
C HIS A 35 -11.00 24.59 -2.75
N ARG A 36 -9.98 23.87 -2.23
CA ARG A 36 -8.57 24.09 -2.54
C ARG A 36 -8.01 22.82 -3.18
N SER A 37 -7.22 22.99 -4.26
CA SER A 37 -6.65 21.87 -5.00
C SER A 37 -5.15 22.02 -5.19
N PHE A 38 -4.41 20.91 -5.01
CA PHE A 38 -2.96 20.84 -5.09
C PHE A 38 -2.56 19.72 -6.04
N LEU A 39 -1.71 20.02 -7.02
CA LEU A 39 -1.13 19.02 -7.90
C LEU A 39 0.23 18.59 -7.36
N THR A 40 0.49 17.30 -7.33
CA THR A 40 1.83 16.80 -6.98
C THR A 40 2.80 17.03 -8.14
N GLY A 41 4.03 17.43 -7.82
CA GLY A 41 5.09 17.69 -8.82
C GLY A 41 6.15 16.58 -8.89
N HIS A 42 6.30 15.78 -7.82
CA HIS A 42 7.34 14.76 -7.70
C HIS A 42 6.92 13.69 -6.65
N PRO A 43 7.60 12.53 -6.59
CA PRO A 43 7.42 11.57 -5.49
C PRO A 43 7.67 12.22 -4.13
N GLY A 44 6.88 11.84 -3.12
CA GLY A 44 6.90 12.42 -1.76
C GLY A 44 6.11 13.72 -1.61
N HIS A 45 5.72 14.39 -2.71
CA HIS A 45 5.02 15.68 -2.60
C HIS A 45 3.61 15.56 -2.00
N ALA A 46 2.91 14.44 -2.23
CA ALA A 46 1.58 14.23 -1.64
C ALA A 46 1.65 14.10 -0.11
N GLU A 47 2.73 13.54 0.45
CA GLU A 47 2.98 13.50 1.90
C GLU A 47 3.14 14.91 2.48
N VAL A 48 3.97 15.74 1.85
CA VAL A 48 4.19 17.14 2.27
C VAL A 48 2.88 17.91 2.27
N LEU A 49 2.11 17.82 1.18
CA LEU A 49 0.81 18.50 1.05
C LEU A 49 -0.20 18.04 2.09
N ALA A 50 -0.27 16.73 2.36
CA ALA A 50 -1.16 16.16 3.36
C ALA A 50 -0.79 16.65 4.77
N ARG A 51 0.50 16.69 5.09
CA ARG A 51 1.02 17.23 6.36
C ARG A 51 0.67 18.70 6.52
N GLN A 52 0.86 19.51 5.48
CA GLN A 52 0.49 20.93 5.51
C GLN A 52 -1.01 21.12 5.75
N ILE A 53 -1.87 20.34 5.08
CA ILE A 53 -3.32 20.38 5.29
C ILE A 53 -3.69 19.99 6.71
N SER A 54 -3.01 18.96 7.28
CA SER A 54 -3.28 18.51 8.65
C SER A 54 -2.96 19.58 9.69
N MET A 55 -1.91 20.35 9.47
CA MET A 55 -1.43 21.40 10.38
C MET A 55 -2.22 22.73 10.28
N MET A 56 -3.09 22.90 9.29
CA MET A 56 -3.91 24.12 9.21
C MET A 56 -4.81 24.24 10.42
N GLN A 57 -4.61 25.30 11.21
CA GLN A 57 -5.41 25.60 12.40
C GLN A 57 -6.74 26.24 12.03
N ASP A 58 -7.69 25.43 11.59
CA ASP A 58 -9.07 25.82 11.51
C ASP A 58 -9.92 24.75 12.23
N HIS A 59 -10.81 25.18 13.08
CA HIS A 59 -11.69 24.27 13.85
C HIS A 59 -12.79 23.60 12.99
N LYS A 60 -12.63 23.61 11.66
CA LYS A 60 -13.59 23.04 10.70
C LYS A 60 -13.18 21.63 10.32
N LEU A 61 -14.16 20.74 10.22
CA LEU A 61 -13.95 19.42 9.68
C LEU A 61 -13.37 19.52 8.25
N LYS A 62 -12.17 18.97 8.06
CA LYS A 62 -11.49 18.93 6.76
C LYS A 62 -11.89 17.66 6.01
N ARG A 63 -12.23 17.83 4.74
CA ARG A 63 -12.43 16.72 3.80
C ARG A 63 -11.33 16.72 2.79
N LEU A 64 -10.52 15.67 2.79
CA LEU A 64 -9.41 15.51 1.88
C LEU A 64 -9.74 14.45 0.82
N PHE A 65 -9.73 14.87 -0.43
CA PHE A 65 -9.93 14.02 -1.59
C PHE A 65 -8.59 13.74 -2.26
N VAL A 66 -8.26 12.46 -2.44
CA VAL A 66 -7.00 12.02 -3.07
C VAL A 66 -7.32 11.41 -4.42
N ILE A 67 -6.87 12.06 -5.50
CA ILE A 67 -7.03 11.58 -6.88
C ILE A 67 -5.68 11.05 -7.37
N GLY A 68 -5.52 9.72 -7.37
CA GLY A 68 -4.24 9.10 -7.68
C GLY A 68 -4.28 7.57 -7.67
N GLY A 69 -3.13 6.97 -7.52
CA GLY A 69 -2.95 5.52 -7.31
C GLY A 69 -2.58 5.19 -5.86
N ASP A 70 -2.27 3.91 -5.62
CA ASP A 70 -1.92 3.40 -4.28
C ASP A 70 -0.71 4.14 -3.69
N GLY A 71 0.35 4.43 -4.47
CA GLY A 71 1.50 5.21 -4.00
C GLY A 71 1.13 6.63 -3.56
N THR A 72 0.24 7.33 -4.30
CA THR A 72 -0.23 8.65 -3.86
C THR A 72 -0.99 8.57 -2.54
N MET A 73 -1.79 7.52 -2.35
CA MET A 73 -2.52 7.29 -1.12
C MET A 73 -1.59 6.93 0.04
N HIS A 74 -0.55 6.12 -0.22
CA HIS A 74 0.51 5.81 0.74
C HIS A 74 1.20 7.09 1.27
N GLU A 75 1.63 7.99 0.36
CA GLU A 75 2.23 9.28 0.72
C GLU A 75 1.26 10.11 1.58
N VAL A 76 0.00 10.23 1.17
CA VAL A 76 -1.00 11.02 1.90
C VAL A 76 -1.19 10.49 3.33
N ILE A 77 -1.31 9.19 3.51
CA ILE A 77 -1.50 8.58 4.84
C ILE A 77 -0.28 8.84 5.73
N ASN A 78 0.92 8.79 5.17
CA ASN A 78 2.14 9.12 5.90
C ASN A 78 2.20 10.61 6.29
N GLY A 79 1.65 11.49 5.47
CA GLY A 79 1.52 12.92 5.79
C GLY A 79 0.44 13.24 6.84
N LEU A 80 -0.53 12.36 7.03
CA LEU A 80 -1.64 12.53 7.99
C LEU A 80 -1.38 11.87 9.35
N LYS A 81 -0.17 11.41 9.64
CA LYS A 81 0.16 10.76 10.91
C LYS A 81 -0.30 11.61 12.11
N GLY A 82 -0.98 10.95 13.05
CA GLY A 82 -1.40 11.58 14.31
C GLY A 82 -2.59 12.53 14.21
N THR A 83 -3.31 12.59 13.07
CA THR A 83 -4.52 13.41 12.95
C THR A 83 -5.78 12.53 12.77
N ASP A 84 -6.84 12.87 13.50
CA ASP A 84 -8.17 12.25 13.42
C ASP A 84 -9.25 13.19 12.86
N GLN A 85 -8.90 14.44 12.58
CA GLN A 85 -9.81 15.52 12.18
C GLN A 85 -10.06 15.59 10.67
N ILE A 86 -9.48 14.68 9.88
CA ILE A 86 -9.59 14.66 8.43
C ILE A 86 -10.44 13.48 7.98
N GLU A 87 -11.52 13.78 7.24
CA GLU A 87 -12.25 12.77 6.47
C GLU A 87 -11.58 12.60 5.12
N LEU A 88 -11.12 11.38 4.83
CA LEU A 88 -10.39 11.06 3.62
C LEU A 88 -11.31 10.38 2.60
N THR A 89 -11.24 10.81 1.35
CA THR A 89 -11.92 10.15 0.21
C THR A 89 -10.89 9.80 -0.85
N PHE A 90 -10.78 8.52 -1.19
CA PHE A 90 -9.88 8.07 -2.25
C PHE A 90 -10.61 7.95 -3.59
N VAL A 91 -10.04 8.53 -4.63
CA VAL A 91 -10.52 8.47 -6.01
C VAL A 91 -9.51 7.70 -6.85
N PRO A 92 -9.76 6.41 -7.08
CA PRO A 92 -8.79 5.53 -7.72
C PRO A 92 -8.59 5.90 -9.20
N ALA A 93 -7.42 6.40 -9.51
CA ALA A 93 -7.01 6.78 -10.86
C ALA A 93 -5.65 6.20 -11.29
N GLY A 94 -5.02 5.39 -10.43
CA GLY A 94 -3.77 4.69 -10.70
C GLY A 94 -3.93 3.46 -11.60
N SER A 95 -2.83 2.71 -11.79
CA SER A 95 -2.79 1.51 -12.63
C SER A 95 -3.44 0.31 -11.95
N TYR A 96 -3.14 0.04 -10.67
CA TYR A 96 -3.59 -1.15 -9.94
C TYR A 96 -4.76 -0.85 -9.00
N ASN A 97 -4.63 0.14 -8.15
CA ASN A 97 -5.65 0.58 -7.18
C ASN A 97 -6.12 -0.56 -6.25
N ASP A 98 -5.18 -1.34 -5.72
CA ASP A 98 -5.46 -2.48 -4.85
C ASP A 98 -6.13 -2.04 -3.55
N PHE A 99 -5.73 -0.87 -3.02
CA PHE A 99 -6.38 -0.25 -1.87
C PHE A 99 -7.89 -0.04 -2.09
N SER A 100 -8.28 0.51 -3.23
CA SER A 100 -9.69 0.73 -3.53
C SER A 100 -10.47 -0.57 -3.70
N LYS A 101 -9.85 -1.61 -4.28
CA LYS A 101 -10.45 -2.93 -4.40
C LYS A 101 -10.67 -3.55 -3.01
N GLY A 102 -9.67 -3.46 -2.12
CA GLY A 102 -9.75 -3.97 -0.76
C GLY A 102 -10.86 -3.34 0.06
N LEU A 103 -11.14 -2.07 -0.16
CA LEU A 103 -12.21 -1.33 0.52
C LEU A 103 -13.56 -1.36 -0.20
N GLY A 104 -13.62 -1.86 -1.43
CA GLY A 104 -14.82 -1.82 -2.27
C GLY A 104 -15.18 -0.41 -2.76
N ILE A 105 -14.18 0.49 -2.90
CA ILE A 105 -14.39 1.86 -3.37
C ILE A 105 -14.62 1.88 -4.87
N LYS A 106 -15.76 2.41 -5.31
CA LYS A 106 -16.10 2.54 -6.72
C LYS A 106 -15.52 3.83 -7.31
N LYS A 107 -15.06 3.78 -8.57
CA LYS A 107 -14.53 4.97 -9.29
C LYS A 107 -15.56 6.11 -9.42
N SER A 108 -16.85 5.78 -9.44
CA SER A 108 -17.94 6.75 -9.54
C SER A 108 -18.33 7.39 -8.20
N ALA A 109 -17.83 6.90 -7.08
CA ALA A 109 -18.27 7.32 -5.75
C ALA A 109 -18.12 8.83 -5.52
N LEU A 110 -16.99 9.43 -5.93
CA LEU A 110 -16.77 10.87 -5.78
C LEU A 110 -17.78 11.72 -6.57
N LEU A 111 -18.02 11.39 -7.84
CA LEU A 111 -19.01 12.16 -8.63
C LEU A 111 -20.41 12.01 -8.07
N GLN A 112 -20.75 10.84 -7.53
CA GLN A 112 -22.03 10.63 -6.82
C GLN A 112 -22.08 11.43 -5.53
N GLU A 113 -20.99 11.47 -4.74
CA GLU A 113 -20.91 12.28 -3.53
C GLU A 113 -21.10 13.77 -3.83
N ILE A 114 -20.43 14.29 -4.85
CA ILE A 114 -20.58 15.68 -5.29
C ILE A 114 -22.01 15.91 -5.80
N LYS A 115 -22.61 14.97 -6.53
CA LYS A 115 -23.97 15.10 -7.07
C LYS A 115 -25.06 15.03 -6.02
N SER A 116 -24.95 14.17 -5.06
CA SER A 116 -26.02 13.92 -4.08
C SER A 116 -26.00 14.90 -2.90
N LEU A 117 -24.86 15.57 -2.63
CA LEU A 117 -24.59 16.33 -1.40
C LEU A 117 -24.82 15.48 -0.12
N HIS A 118 -25.11 14.19 -0.29
CA HIS A 118 -25.30 13.26 0.82
C HIS A 118 -23.95 12.96 1.48
N ARG A 119 -23.94 12.84 2.80
CA ARG A 119 -22.76 12.37 3.54
C ARG A 119 -22.66 10.86 3.34
N PRO A 120 -21.71 10.34 2.54
CA PRO A 120 -21.50 8.91 2.46
C PRO A 120 -21.06 8.37 3.82
N LEU A 121 -21.32 7.10 4.06
CA LEU A 121 -20.92 6.43 5.30
C LEU A 121 -19.40 6.48 5.43
N THR A 122 -18.94 7.05 6.52
CA THR A 122 -17.51 7.05 6.86
C THR A 122 -17.18 5.74 7.57
N ARG A 123 -16.23 5.00 7.04
CA ARG A 123 -15.77 3.74 7.64
C ARG A 123 -14.37 3.89 8.22
N LYS A 124 -14.14 3.24 9.34
CA LYS A 124 -12.84 3.18 9.98
C LYS A 124 -11.94 2.21 9.19
N PHE A 125 -10.69 2.60 9.06
CA PHE A 125 -9.65 1.84 8.38
C PHE A 125 -8.38 1.89 9.24
N PHE A 126 -7.69 0.76 9.35
CA PHE A 126 -6.42 0.65 10.06
C PHE A 126 -5.28 0.54 9.05
N ALA A 127 -4.32 1.45 9.11
CA ALA A 127 -3.05 1.29 8.40
C ALA A 127 -2.09 0.43 9.22
N GLY A 128 -1.17 -0.25 8.59
CA GLY A 128 -0.06 -0.89 9.29
C GLY A 128 0.99 0.14 9.66
N ASN A 129 1.51 0.06 10.88
CA ASN A 129 2.59 0.91 11.38
C ASN A 129 3.86 0.08 11.57
N ILE A 130 4.93 0.47 10.89
CA ILE A 130 6.26 -0.13 10.96
C ILE A 130 7.10 0.72 11.91
N ASN A 131 7.67 0.09 12.94
CA ASN A 131 8.56 0.73 13.89
C ASN A 131 9.92 0.06 13.86
N PHE A 132 10.96 0.85 13.68
CA PHE A 132 12.35 0.37 13.62
C PHE A 132 12.96 0.32 15.02
N PHE A 133 13.73 -0.73 15.32
CA PHE A 133 14.38 -0.86 16.63
C PHE A 133 15.53 0.13 16.86
N HIS A 134 16.20 0.53 15.78
CA HIS A 134 17.36 1.44 15.84
C HIS A 134 16.97 2.91 15.75
N ASP A 135 15.74 3.22 15.34
CA ASP A 135 15.22 4.58 15.31
C ASP A 135 13.75 4.60 15.75
N LYS A 136 13.53 4.78 17.05
CA LYS A 136 12.18 4.82 17.64
C LYS A 136 11.34 6.04 17.18
N ALA A 137 11.99 7.07 16.65
CA ALA A 137 11.30 8.25 16.13
C ALA A 137 10.77 8.01 14.72
N GLN A 138 11.37 7.07 13.99
CA GLN A 138 10.98 6.74 12.63
C GLN A 138 9.88 5.67 12.63
N SER A 139 8.68 6.06 12.26
CA SER A 139 7.58 5.15 11.96
C SER A 139 7.07 5.38 10.55
N LEU A 140 6.63 4.33 9.88
CA LEU A 140 6.06 4.40 8.54
C LEU A 140 4.74 3.65 8.49
N TYR A 141 3.73 4.24 7.85
CA TYR A 141 2.46 3.58 7.61
C TYR A 141 2.41 2.94 6.23
N PHE A 142 1.82 1.76 6.15
CA PHE A 142 1.43 1.13 4.89
C PHE A 142 -0.07 0.83 4.89
N ILE A 143 -0.65 0.80 3.69
CA ILE A 143 -2.09 0.66 3.50
C ILE A 143 -2.49 -0.68 2.90
N ASN A 144 -1.64 -1.24 2.06
CA ASN A 144 -1.91 -2.47 1.33
C ASN A 144 -1.21 -3.66 1.99
N HIS A 145 0.09 -3.71 1.86
CA HIS A 145 0.90 -4.83 2.33
C HIS A 145 2.36 -4.42 2.53
N LEU A 146 3.03 -5.22 3.33
CA LEU A 146 4.47 -5.23 3.51
C LEU A 146 4.98 -6.60 3.09
N SER A 147 6.13 -6.68 2.39
CA SER A 147 6.72 -7.95 2.01
C SER A 147 8.22 -7.98 2.33
N VAL A 148 8.67 -9.09 2.94
CA VAL A 148 10.07 -9.35 3.30
C VAL A 148 10.62 -10.48 2.46
N GLY A 149 11.87 -10.36 1.98
CA GLY A 149 12.61 -11.39 1.30
C GLY A 149 12.56 -11.30 -0.22
N PHE A 150 12.10 -12.36 -0.89
CA PHE A 150 12.21 -12.50 -2.34
C PHE A 150 11.62 -11.33 -3.12
N ASP A 151 10.40 -10.93 -2.82
CA ASP A 151 9.71 -9.87 -3.55
C ASP A 151 10.39 -8.50 -3.39
N ALA A 152 10.86 -8.17 -2.18
CA ALA A 152 11.66 -6.96 -1.94
C ALA A 152 12.99 -7.00 -2.71
N SER A 153 13.59 -8.19 -2.85
CA SER A 153 14.80 -8.40 -3.64
C SER A 153 14.54 -8.22 -5.14
N VAL A 154 13.40 -8.71 -5.64
CA VAL A 154 12.95 -8.47 -7.02
C VAL A 154 12.73 -6.98 -7.28
N LEU A 155 12.07 -6.28 -6.35
CA LEU A 155 11.85 -4.84 -6.47
C LEU A 155 13.18 -4.07 -6.53
N LYS A 156 14.15 -4.44 -5.68
CA LYS A 156 15.50 -3.88 -5.67
C LYS A 156 16.24 -4.16 -6.99
N ALA A 157 16.14 -5.39 -7.50
CA ALA A 157 16.75 -5.77 -8.77
C ALA A 157 16.11 -5.01 -9.95
N ALA A 158 14.78 -4.87 -9.97
CA ALA A 158 14.06 -4.12 -11.00
C ALA A 158 14.42 -2.62 -11.00
N ALA A 159 14.60 -2.02 -9.83
CA ALA A 159 15.01 -0.62 -9.68
C ALA A 159 16.41 -0.38 -10.26
N ASN A 160 17.32 -1.34 -10.07
CA ASN A 160 18.73 -1.27 -10.50
C ASN A 160 18.99 -1.97 -11.85
N PHE A 161 17.95 -2.36 -12.59
CA PHE A 161 18.10 -3.14 -13.82
C PHE A 161 18.90 -2.37 -14.88
N PRO A 162 20.05 -2.90 -15.37
CA PRO A 162 21.00 -2.15 -16.20
C PRO A 162 20.40 -1.52 -17.45
N LEU A 163 19.50 -2.23 -18.11
CA LEU A 163 18.83 -1.81 -19.35
C LEU A 163 17.49 -1.06 -19.10
N SER A 164 17.17 -0.72 -17.84
CA SER A 164 15.88 -0.13 -17.50
C SER A 164 15.58 1.17 -18.26
N ARG A 165 16.58 2.02 -18.48
CA ARG A 165 16.44 3.28 -19.26
C ARG A 165 16.10 2.99 -20.72
N VAL A 166 16.82 2.07 -21.35
CA VAL A 166 16.64 1.67 -22.75
C VAL A 166 15.27 1.01 -22.94
N LEU A 167 14.92 0.07 -22.07
CA LEU A 167 13.62 -0.62 -22.14
C LEU A 167 12.44 0.35 -21.95
N ARG A 168 12.56 1.33 -21.06
CA ARG A 168 11.54 2.36 -20.89
C ARG A 168 11.45 3.27 -22.11
N PHE A 169 12.58 3.65 -22.71
CA PHE A 169 12.61 4.44 -23.95
C PHE A 169 11.93 3.70 -25.10
N LEU A 170 12.15 2.39 -25.23
CA LEU A 170 11.51 1.52 -26.21
C LEU A 170 10.07 1.12 -25.86
N ARG A 171 9.51 1.67 -24.79
CA ARG A 171 8.17 1.31 -24.24
C ARG A 171 8.05 -0.16 -23.81
N LEU A 172 9.16 -0.85 -23.61
CA LEU A 172 9.26 -2.25 -23.15
C LEU A 172 9.48 -2.33 -21.62
N GLY A 173 9.19 -1.28 -20.87
CA GLY A 173 9.38 -1.26 -19.42
C GLY A 173 8.62 -2.36 -18.66
N PHE A 174 7.55 -2.91 -19.25
CA PHE A 174 6.78 -4.01 -18.66
C PHE A 174 7.56 -5.33 -18.54
N VAL A 175 8.65 -5.53 -19.30
CA VAL A 175 9.49 -6.75 -19.22
C VAL A 175 10.55 -6.66 -18.10
N ILE A 176 10.78 -5.48 -17.52
CA ILE A 176 11.81 -5.30 -16.48
C ILE A 176 11.49 -6.16 -15.26
N TYR A 177 10.25 -6.16 -14.81
CA TYR A 177 9.84 -6.89 -13.62
C TYR A 177 9.92 -8.42 -13.80
N PRO A 178 9.42 -9.03 -14.87
CA PRO A 178 9.64 -10.44 -15.18
C PRO A 178 11.13 -10.84 -15.26
N LEU A 179 11.97 -10.03 -15.89
CA LEU A 179 13.41 -10.31 -15.98
C LEU A 179 14.09 -10.21 -14.62
N ALA A 180 13.79 -9.19 -13.84
CA ALA A 180 14.29 -9.05 -12.48
C ALA A 180 13.84 -10.24 -11.59
N HIS A 181 12.62 -10.73 -11.79
CA HIS A 181 12.07 -11.88 -11.09
C HIS A 181 12.88 -13.16 -11.39
N LEU A 182 13.11 -13.47 -12.67
CA LEU A 182 13.91 -14.61 -13.09
C LEU A 182 15.36 -14.53 -12.58
N HIS A 183 15.99 -13.37 -12.73
CA HIS A 183 17.34 -13.13 -12.24
C HIS A 183 17.44 -13.30 -10.72
N THR A 184 16.49 -12.74 -9.97
CA THR A 184 16.48 -12.89 -8.52
C THR A 184 16.23 -14.35 -8.11
N ALA A 185 15.32 -15.06 -8.80
CA ALA A 185 14.98 -16.44 -8.46
C ALA A 185 16.15 -17.41 -8.60
N SER A 186 17.09 -17.16 -9.55
CA SER A 186 18.26 -18.01 -9.76
C SER A 186 19.34 -17.86 -8.68
N GLY A 187 19.37 -16.73 -7.97
CA GLY A 187 20.40 -16.44 -6.96
C GLY A 187 19.89 -16.18 -5.55
N PHE A 188 18.56 -16.25 -5.34
CA PHE A 188 17.98 -15.98 -4.03
C PHE A 188 18.33 -17.05 -3.01
N GLN A 189 18.81 -16.60 -1.86
CA GLN A 189 19.08 -17.47 -0.71
C GLN A 189 17.93 -17.36 0.28
N PRO A 190 17.14 -18.44 0.46
CA PRO A 190 16.13 -18.50 1.49
C PRO A 190 16.72 -18.29 2.88
N PHE A 191 16.00 -17.66 3.77
CA PHE A 191 16.50 -17.21 5.07
C PHE A 191 15.73 -17.85 6.22
N ARG A 192 16.32 -17.79 7.42
CA ARG A 192 15.64 -18.11 8.67
C ARG A 192 14.84 -16.88 9.11
N PHE A 193 13.59 -17.11 9.47
CA PHE A 193 12.65 -16.07 9.90
C PHE A 193 12.04 -16.42 11.25
N VAL A 194 12.07 -15.47 12.15
CA VAL A 194 11.41 -15.57 13.45
C VAL A 194 10.30 -14.54 13.50
N CYS A 195 9.10 -15.00 13.76
CA CYS A 195 7.90 -14.18 13.93
C CYS A 195 7.40 -14.29 15.36
N THR A 196 7.38 -13.17 16.09
CA THR A 196 6.67 -13.09 17.35
C THR A 196 5.33 -12.42 17.09
N ALA A 197 4.24 -13.17 17.15
CA ALA A 197 2.87 -12.72 16.90
C ALA A 197 2.12 -12.66 18.24
N ASP A 198 1.68 -11.49 18.67
CA ASP A 198 0.95 -11.27 19.93
C ASP A 198 1.62 -12.00 21.14
N GLY A 199 2.95 -11.92 21.20
CA GLY A 199 3.78 -12.58 22.23
C GLY A 199 4.15 -14.05 21.96
N GLN A 200 3.56 -14.71 20.98
CA GLN A 200 3.89 -16.09 20.60
C GLN A 200 4.99 -16.12 19.55
N ARG A 201 6.14 -16.70 19.93
CA ARG A 201 7.31 -16.83 19.06
C ARG A 201 7.20 -18.10 18.21
N ARG A 202 7.41 -17.96 16.89
CA ARG A 202 7.49 -19.07 15.91
C ARG A 202 8.71 -18.90 15.03
N GLU A 203 9.35 -20.00 14.69
CA GLU A 203 10.52 -20.02 13.82
C GLU A 203 10.20 -20.77 12.52
N PHE A 204 10.69 -20.22 11.40
CA PHE A 204 10.54 -20.75 10.05
C PHE A 204 11.92 -20.82 9.39
N ARG A 205 12.14 -21.81 8.54
CA ARG A 205 13.42 -22.04 7.86
C ARG A 205 13.22 -22.09 6.36
N ASN A 206 14.25 -21.71 5.61
CA ASN A 206 14.19 -21.67 4.15
C ASN A 206 13.02 -20.81 3.65
N VAL A 207 12.81 -19.65 4.27
CA VAL A 207 11.71 -18.75 3.93
C VAL A 207 12.05 -17.96 2.67
N TRP A 208 11.10 -17.90 1.75
CA TRP A 208 11.15 -17.12 0.52
C TRP A 208 10.39 -15.81 0.63
N PHE A 209 9.17 -15.89 1.18
CA PHE A 209 8.26 -14.76 1.30
C PHE A 209 7.72 -14.64 2.71
N VAL A 210 7.64 -13.42 3.19
CA VAL A 210 6.78 -13.04 4.31
C VAL A 210 5.96 -11.86 3.86
N ILE A 211 4.64 -12.01 3.75
CA ILE A 211 3.73 -10.95 3.34
C ILE A 211 2.83 -10.61 4.52
N ALA A 212 2.92 -9.38 5.02
CA ALA A 212 1.97 -8.85 5.98
C ALA A 212 0.91 -8.04 5.23
N ALA A 213 -0.30 -8.54 5.22
CA ALA A 213 -1.39 -7.99 4.44
C ALA A 213 -2.44 -7.30 5.31
N ASN A 214 -2.81 -6.10 4.92
CA ASN A 214 -3.89 -5.33 5.52
C ASN A 214 -5.24 -5.59 4.82
N HIS A 215 -5.20 -5.98 3.54
CA HIS A 215 -6.37 -6.38 2.74
C HIS A 215 -6.01 -7.48 1.74
N PRO A 216 -7.00 -8.11 1.06
CA PRO A 216 -6.76 -9.31 0.26
C PRO A 216 -5.82 -9.13 -0.93
N TYR A 217 -5.78 -7.96 -1.54
CA TYR A 217 -5.19 -7.75 -2.86
C TYR A 217 -3.74 -7.30 -2.80
N TYR A 218 -2.92 -7.77 -3.75
CA TYR A 218 -1.49 -7.55 -3.86
C TYR A 218 -1.07 -7.40 -5.32
N GLY A 219 -0.15 -6.48 -5.63
CA GLY A 219 0.56 -6.43 -6.90
C GLY A 219 -0.33 -6.35 -8.14
N GLY A 220 -1.47 -5.65 -8.06
CA GLY A 220 -2.39 -5.48 -9.18
C GLY A 220 -3.61 -6.40 -9.17
N GLY A 221 -3.91 -7.04 -8.06
CA GLY A 221 -5.13 -7.82 -7.88
C GLY A 221 -4.94 -9.30 -7.53
N MET A 222 -3.71 -9.77 -7.34
CA MET A 222 -3.45 -11.09 -6.74
C MET A 222 -4.04 -11.13 -5.33
N LYS A 223 -4.53 -12.29 -4.90
CA LYS A 223 -5.16 -12.46 -3.58
C LYS A 223 -4.16 -13.06 -2.59
N ALA A 224 -3.18 -12.24 -2.16
CA ALA A 224 -2.12 -12.71 -1.25
C ALA A 224 -2.63 -13.14 0.13
N ALA A 225 -3.64 -12.47 0.66
CA ALA A 225 -4.26 -12.82 1.94
C ALA A 225 -5.79 -12.72 1.82
N PRO A 226 -6.48 -13.75 1.32
CA PRO A 226 -7.90 -13.68 0.98
C PRO A 226 -8.83 -13.31 2.13
N SER A 227 -8.41 -13.55 3.38
CA SER A 227 -9.18 -13.27 4.59
C SER A 227 -8.86 -11.92 5.24
N ALA A 228 -7.82 -11.22 4.76
CA ALA A 228 -7.42 -9.93 5.34
C ALA A 228 -8.51 -8.87 5.16
N ASN A 229 -8.74 -8.09 6.22
CA ASN A 229 -9.79 -7.08 6.23
C ASN A 229 -9.28 -5.79 6.89
N PRO A 230 -9.13 -4.70 6.12
CA PRO A 230 -8.57 -3.45 6.62
C PRO A 230 -9.45 -2.70 7.63
N ARG A 231 -10.67 -3.19 7.85
CA ARG A 231 -11.60 -2.66 8.88
C ARG A 231 -11.39 -3.32 10.24
N GLN A 232 -10.62 -4.39 10.28
CA GLN A 232 -10.27 -5.11 11.50
C GLN A 232 -8.87 -4.69 11.94
N ASN A 233 -8.67 -4.64 13.24
CA ASN A 233 -7.41 -4.21 13.85
C ASN A 233 -6.43 -5.38 13.96
N HIS A 234 -6.19 -6.07 12.85
CA HIS A 234 -5.21 -7.17 12.76
C HIS A 234 -4.71 -7.32 11.32
N PHE A 235 -3.60 -8.03 11.15
CA PHE A 235 -3.00 -8.39 9.87
C PHE A 235 -3.04 -9.88 9.65
N ASP A 236 -3.07 -10.28 8.39
CA ASP A 236 -2.82 -11.64 7.96
C ASP A 236 -1.37 -11.71 7.46
N ILE A 237 -0.55 -12.54 8.11
CA ILE A 237 0.83 -12.78 7.72
C ILE A 237 0.88 -14.09 6.95
N VAL A 238 1.31 -14.05 5.70
CA VAL A 238 1.51 -15.22 4.85
C VAL A 238 3.01 -15.48 4.76
N ILE A 239 3.44 -16.67 5.14
CA ILE A 239 4.83 -17.12 5.13
C ILE A 239 4.93 -18.29 4.17
N ALA A 240 5.84 -18.21 3.20
CA ALA A 240 6.11 -19.29 2.26
C ALA A 240 7.55 -19.77 2.42
N GLU A 241 7.71 -21.04 2.78
CA GLU A 241 8.99 -21.69 3.06
C GLU A 241 9.19 -22.95 2.22
N ASN A 242 10.43 -23.40 2.11
CA ASN A 242 10.81 -24.64 1.42
C ASN A 242 10.33 -24.72 -0.05
N LEU A 243 10.26 -23.56 -0.74
CA LEU A 243 9.89 -23.54 -2.15
C LEU A 243 11.08 -23.98 -3.02
N SER A 244 10.83 -24.88 -3.97
CA SER A 244 11.72 -25.11 -5.10
C SER A 244 11.45 -24.06 -6.19
N PHE A 245 12.35 -23.98 -7.20
CA PHE A 245 12.16 -23.07 -8.33
C PHE A 245 10.78 -23.24 -9.00
N PHE A 246 10.32 -24.47 -9.24
CA PHE A 246 9.01 -24.75 -9.83
C PHE A 246 7.87 -24.44 -8.86
N SER A 247 8.01 -24.77 -7.58
CA SER A 247 6.97 -24.46 -6.59
C SER A 247 6.82 -22.97 -6.31
N LEU A 248 7.88 -22.17 -6.52
CA LEU A 248 7.83 -20.70 -6.50
C LEU A 248 6.81 -20.17 -7.53
N TYR A 249 6.92 -20.61 -8.80
CA TYR A 249 6.03 -20.14 -9.85
C TYR A 249 4.60 -20.67 -9.67
N ARG A 250 4.46 -21.92 -9.19
CA ARG A 250 3.17 -22.48 -8.79
C ARG A 250 2.53 -21.67 -7.65
N PHE A 251 3.32 -21.24 -6.66
CA PHE A 251 2.88 -20.38 -5.56
C PHE A 251 2.38 -19.03 -6.09
N LEU A 252 3.16 -18.35 -6.93
CA LEU A 252 2.76 -17.06 -7.51
C LEU A 252 1.49 -17.15 -8.35
N TRP A 253 1.37 -18.21 -9.15
CA TRP A 253 0.16 -18.48 -9.91
C TRP A 253 -1.05 -18.74 -9.00
N ALA A 254 -0.89 -19.59 -7.99
CA ALA A 254 -1.94 -19.90 -7.02
C ALA A 254 -2.35 -18.66 -6.20
N MET A 255 -1.40 -17.76 -5.92
CA MET A 255 -1.65 -16.49 -5.23
C MET A 255 -2.58 -15.58 -6.02
N SER A 256 -2.56 -15.63 -7.36
CA SER A 256 -3.49 -14.85 -8.19
C SER A 256 -4.96 -15.18 -7.90
N PHE A 257 -5.23 -16.42 -7.45
CA PHE A 257 -6.57 -16.93 -7.14
C PHE A 257 -6.82 -17.12 -5.64
N GLY A 258 -5.84 -16.81 -4.78
CA GLY A 258 -5.92 -17.04 -3.33
C GLY A 258 -5.87 -18.53 -2.93
N ARG A 259 -5.38 -19.41 -3.81
CA ARG A 259 -5.29 -20.87 -3.56
C ARG A 259 -3.99 -21.29 -2.90
N HIS A 260 -2.96 -20.45 -2.90
CA HIS A 260 -1.64 -20.69 -2.31
C HIS A 260 -1.69 -20.99 -0.80
N ILE A 261 -2.69 -20.47 -0.08
CA ILE A 261 -2.86 -20.72 1.37
C ILE A 261 -3.09 -22.19 1.72
N LYS A 262 -3.41 -23.04 0.73
CA LYS A 262 -3.60 -24.49 0.87
C LYS A 262 -2.38 -25.29 0.40
N MET A 263 -1.30 -24.64 -0.01
CA MET A 263 -0.09 -25.32 -0.47
C MET A 263 0.79 -25.70 0.71
N ASP A 264 1.47 -26.83 0.57
CA ASP A 264 2.52 -27.22 1.51
C ASP A 264 3.63 -26.16 1.55
N GLY A 265 4.16 -25.89 2.74
CA GLY A 265 5.15 -24.84 2.96
C GLY A 265 4.55 -23.42 3.02
N VAL A 266 3.22 -23.27 3.06
CA VAL A 266 2.56 -21.98 3.27
C VAL A 266 1.84 -21.95 4.60
N THR A 267 2.24 -21.03 5.46
CA THR A 267 1.64 -20.80 6.78
C THR A 267 0.98 -19.42 6.81
N MET A 268 -0.22 -19.35 7.38
CA MET A 268 -0.90 -18.08 7.63
C MET A 268 -1.08 -17.86 9.13
N ILE A 269 -0.68 -16.68 9.61
CA ILE A 269 -0.80 -16.25 11.00
C ILE A 269 -1.64 -14.98 11.04
N LYS A 270 -2.60 -14.91 11.96
CA LYS A 270 -3.36 -13.68 12.24
C LYS A 270 -2.92 -13.10 13.58
N GLY A 271 -2.82 -11.80 13.66
CA GLY A 271 -2.46 -11.12 14.90
C GLY A 271 -2.52 -9.61 14.77
N LYS A 272 -2.26 -8.92 15.88
CA LYS A 272 -2.21 -7.47 15.95
C LYS A 272 -0.78 -6.95 15.93
N GLU A 273 0.06 -7.51 16.79
CA GLU A 273 1.45 -7.08 16.94
C GLU A 273 2.39 -8.18 16.49
N PHE A 274 3.38 -7.78 15.70
CA PHE A 274 4.39 -8.69 15.20
C PHE A 274 5.78 -8.10 15.37
N VAL A 275 6.72 -8.96 15.73
CA VAL A 275 8.16 -8.69 15.63
C VAL A 275 8.73 -9.62 14.57
N PHE A 276 9.41 -9.05 13.59
CA PHE A 276 10.05 -9.76 12.50
C PHE A 276 11.57 -9.71 12.65
N GLU A 277 12.18 -10.89 12.79
CA GLU A 277 13.62 -11.06 12.96
C GLU A 277 14.14 -12.08 11.94
N THR A 278 15.36 -11.88 11.46
CA THR A 278 16.03 -12.76 10.49
C THR A 278 17.50 -12.89 10.81
N ASP A 279 18.12 -13.96 10.33
CA ASP A 279 19.57 -14.09 10.33
C ASP A 279 20.16 -13.15 9.27
N GLY A 280 20.63 -11.98 9.68
CA GLY A 280 21.10 -10.93 8.79
C GLY A 280 20.01 -9.91 8.42
N LYS A 281 20.40 -8.97 7.55
CA LYS A 281 19.56 -7.84 7.12
C LYS A 281 18.84 -8.20 5.83
N ILE A 282 17.62 -8.72 5.94
CA ILE A 282 16.77 -9.06 4.79
C ILE A 282 15.96 -7.83 4.37
N PRO A 283 15.98 -7.46 3.06
CA PRO A 283 15.23 -6.31 2.59
C PRO A 283 13.73 -6.53 2.69
N PHE A 284 13.00 -5.43 2.93
CA PHE A 284 11.56 -5.41 2.85
C PHE A 284 11.05 -4.14 2.16
N HIS A 285 9.87 -4.24 1.62
CA HIS A 285 9.14 -3.11 1.05
C HIS A 285 7.75 -2.98 1.67
N ALA A 286 7.19 -1.79 1.60
CA ALA A 286 5.80 -1.52 1.96
C ALA A 286 5.13 -0.76 0.82
N ASP A 287 3.94 -1.22 0.39
CA ASP A 287 3.17 -0.65 -0.72
C ASP A 287 3.96 -0.47 -2.03
N GLY A 288 5.00 -1.31 -2.25
CA GLY A 288 5.85 -1.26 -3.44
C GLY A 288 7.06 -0.32 -3.33
N GLU A 289 7.32 0.27 -2.17
CA GLU A 289 8.50 1.09 -1.90
C GLU A 289 9.49 0.35 -0.99
N LEU A 290 10.76 0.29 -1.39
CA LEU A 290 11.83 -0.28 -0.55
C LEU A 290 12.02 0.60 0.68
N ILE A 291 11.81 0.02 1.86
CA ILE A 291 11.81 0.77 3.12
C ILE A 291 13.08 0.54 3.92
N GLY A 292 13.57 -0.69 3.99
CA GLY A 292 14.72 -1.02 4.81
C GLY A 292 14.97 -2.53 4.91
N THR A 293 15.50 -2.92 6.04
CA THR A 293 15.82 -4.33 6.35
C THR A 293 15.29 -4.71 7.73
N THR A 294 15.09 -6.01 7.93
CA THR A 294 14.82 -6.58 9.26
C THR A 294 15.96 -6.24 10.25
N PRO A 295 15.74 -6.23 11.59
CA PRO A 295 14.46 -6.47 12.26
C PRO A 295 13.58 -5.21 12.40
N PHE A 296 12.28 -5.40 12.54
CA PHE A 296 11.31 -4.34 12.82
C PHE A 296 10.07 -4.87 13.55
N ARG A 297 9.26 -3.94 14.11
CA ARG A 297 7.95 -4.24 14.70
C ARG A 297 6.84 -3.75 13.79
N LEU A 298 5.82 -4.55 13.62
CA LEU A 298 4.58 -4.22 12.93
C LEU A 298 3.42 -4.19 13.95
N MET A 299 2.63 -3.12 13.92
CA MET A 299 1.42 -2.98 14.72
C MET A 299 0.37 -2.17 13.96
N PRO A 300 -0.90 -2.22 14.33
CA PRO A 300 -1.89 -1.31 13.78
C PRO A 300 -1.52 0.14 14.07
N GLY A 301 -1.63 0.99 13.08
CA GLY A 301 -1.48 2.44 13.27
C GLY A 301 -2.57 2.97 14.20
N GLY A 302 -2.17 3.78 15.19
CA GLY A 302 -3.09 4.36 16.17
C GLY A 302 -4.11 5.36 15.58
N ALA A 303 -3.91 5.84 14.38
CA ALA A 303 -4.82 6.75 13.69
C ALA A 303 -5.87 5.96 12.92
N LEU A 304 -7.10 6.04 13.38
CA LEU A 304 -8.28 5.62 12.65
C LEU A 304 -8.49 6.58 11.48
N LEU A 305 -8.13 6.14 10.27
CA LEU A 305 -8.48 6.89 9.07
C LEU A 305 -9.97 6.71 8.80
N LYS A 306 -10.69 7.82 8.74
CA LYS A 306 -12.09 7.86 8.34
C LYS A 306 -12.14 7.93 6.82
N ILE A 307 -12.37 6.78 6.18
CA ILE A 307 -12.47 6.72 4.72
C ILE A 307 -13.93 6.62 4.30
N LYS A 308 -14.31 7.44 3.34
CA LYS A 308 -15.62 7.38 2.69
C LYS A 308 -15.59 6.34 1.58
N THR A 309 -16.52 5.43 1.63
CA THR A 309 -16.68 4.33 0.64
C THR A 309 -18.06 4.39 -0.02
#